data_d169d31fa6a0606f36da1aa479586c8c
#
_entry.id   d169d31fa6a0606f36da1aa479586c8c
#
_cell.length_a   1.000
_cell.length_b   1.000
_cell.length_c   1.000
_cell.angle_alpha   90.00
_cell.angle_beta   90.00
_cell.angle_gamma   90.00
#
_symmetry.space_group_name_H-M   'P 1'
#
loop_
_entity.id
_entity.type
_entity.pdbx_description
1 polymer ?
#
loop_
_entity_poly.entity_id
_entity_poly.type
_entity_poly.pdbx_seq_one_letter_code
_entity_poly.pdbx_strand_id
1 'polypeptide(L)'
;MEKLREQYEKEVIPALMKKFEYKSVMQVPKLDKVVINIGLGDLKENPKALENAMNDLTIITGQRPVVTKAKKSIAAFKLREGANIGCKVTLRSDKMYDFVYKLFNVALPRVRDFRGVSKDSFDGRGNYSMGIKEQLIFPEIEYDEVLKVRGMDIIFVTTAKSNEEAKSLLKGFGMPFKN
;
A
#
# COMPACT_ATOMS: atom_id res chain seq x y z
N MET A 1 -15.78 1.18 -10.36
CA MET A 1 -15.18 0.32 -9.33
C MET A 1 -14.73 -1.03 -9.86
N GLU A 2 -15.33 -1.58 -10.89
CA GLU A 2 -14.90 -2.88 -11.49
C GLU A 2 -13.70 -2.81 -12.44
N LYS A 3 -13.28 -1.59 -12.84
CA LYS A 3 -12.29 -1.41 -13.94
C LYS A 3 -10.97 -2.17 -13.76
N LEU A 4 -10.34 -2.14 -12.57
CA LEU A 4 -9.04 -2.78 -12.39
C LEU A 4 -9.14 -4.30 -12.30
N ARG A 5 -10.23 -4.81 -11.74
CA ARG A 5 -10.51 -6.25 -11.71
C ARG A 5 -10.80 -6.78 -13.11
N GLU A 6 -11.60 -6.07 -13.89
CA GLU A 6 -11.84 -6.41 -15.29
C GLU A 6 -10.57 -6.34 -16.13
N GLN A 7 -9.73 -5.33 -15.91
CA GLN A 7 -8.43 -5.22 -16.57
C GLN A 7 -7.54 -6.42 -16.21
N TYR A 8 -7.53 -6.86 -14.95
CA TYR A 8 -6.81 -8.06 -14.55
C TYR A 8 -7.29 -9.28 -15.31
N GLU A 9 -8.60 -9.51 -15.38
CA GLU A 9 -9.19 -10.69 -16.02
C GLU A 9 -9.02 -10.67 -17.55
N LYS A 10 -9.21 -9.51 -18.19
CA LYS A 10 -9.23 -9.39 -19.66
C LYS A 10 -7.85 -9.18 -20.28
N GLU A 11 -6.93 -8.50 -19.60
CA GLU A 11 -5.65 -8.08 -20.17
C GLU A 11 -4.45 -8.70 -19.45
N VAL A 12 -4.42 -8.67 -18.11
CA VAL A 12 -3.23 -9.07 -17.34
C VAL A 12 -3.05 -10.59 -17.34
N ILE A 13 -4.13 -11.35 -17.11
CA ILE A 13 -4.06 -12.83 -17.12
C ILE A 13 -3.54 -13.35 -18.47
N PRO A 14 -4.10 -12.99 -19.64
CA PRO A 14 -3.60 -13.48 -20.92
C PRO A 14 -2.14 -13.09 -21.19
N ALA A 15 -1.77 -11.85 -20.83
CA ALA A 15 -0.41 -11.36 -21.00
C ALA A 15 0.62 -12.14 -20.15
N LEU A 16 0.30 -12.42 -18.89
CA LEU A 16 1.14 -13.21 -17.99
C LEU A 16 1.21 -14.68 -18.41
N MET A 17 0.10 -15.27 -18.83
CA MET A 17 0.07 -16.65 -19.34
C MET A 17 1.01 -16.80 -20.55
N LYS A 18 0.99 -15.85 -21.48
CA LYS A 18 1.86 -15.88 -22.66
C LYS A 18 3.33 -15.65 -22.29
N LYS A 19 3.61 -14.75 -21.32
CA LYS A 19 4.98 -14.38 -20.94
C LYS A 19 5.70 -15.47 -20.15
N PHE A 20 5.00 -16.14 -19.24
CA PHE A 20 5.57 -17.13 -18.33
C PHE A 20 5.16 -18.57 -18.64
N GLU A 21 4.46 -18.79 -19.76
CA GLU A 21 4.04 -20.10 -20.28
C GLU A 21 3.29 -20.95 -19.24
N TYR A 22 2.40 -20.32 -18.46
CA TYR A 22 1.61 -21.04 -17.47
C TYR A 22 0.65 -22.04 -18.11
N LYS A 23 0.58 -23.25 -17.56
CA LYS A 23 -0.30 -24.31 -18.04
C LYS A 23 -1.77 -24.13 -17.61
N SER A 24 -2.02 -23.37 -16.56
CA SER A 24 -3.35 -23.13 -16.01
C SER A 24 -3.51 -21.68 -15.55
N VAL A 25 -4.69 -21.13 -15.73
CA VAL A 25 -5.08 -19.79 -15.24
C VAL A 25 -4.89 -19.67 -13.72
N MET A 26 -5.03 -20.77 -12.98
CA MET A 26 -4.85 -20.81 -11.52
C MET A 26 -3.38 -20.61 -11.08
N GLN A 27 -2.42 -20.74 -11.98
CA GLN A 27 -1.00 -20.49 -11.71
C GLN A 27 -0.64 -19.01 -11.83
N VAL A 28 -1.49 -18.21 -12.51
CA VAL A 28 -1.24 -16.79 -12.74
C VAL A 28 -1.23 -16.04 -11.40
N PRO A 29 -0.19 -15.24 -11.14
CA PRO A 29 -0.11 -14.47 -9.91
C PRO A 29 -1.25 -13.43 -9.82
N LYS A 30 -1.76 -13.24 -8.62
CA LYS A 30 -2.79 -12.27 -8.30
C LYS A 30 -2.42 -11.45 -7.06
N LEU A 31 -3.03 -10.30 -6.89
CA LEU A 31 -2.98 -9.56 -5.63
C LEU A 31 -3.78 -10.32 -4.56
N ASP A 32 -3.15 -10.59 -3.42
CA ASP A 32 -3.81 -11.19 -2.25
C ASP A 32 -4.37 -10.12 -1.33
N LYS A 33 -3.54 -9.14 -0.99
CA LYS A 33 -3.88 -8.02 -0.12
C LYS A 33 -2.95 -6.83 -0.32
N VAL A 34 -3.43 -5.66 0.09
CA VAL A 34 -2.60 -4.46 0.26
C VAL A 34 -2.63 -4.06 1.73
N VAL A 35 -1.46 -3.88 2.32
CA VAL A 35 -1.32 -3.43 3.70
C VAL A 35 -0.76 -2.01 3.70
N ILE A 36 -1.44 -1.11 4.41
CA ILE A 36 -1.01 0.27 4.58
C ILE A 36 -0.70 0.47 6.06
N ASN A 37 0.47 0.99 6.36
CA ASN A 37 0.92 1.23 7.72
C ASN A 37 1.37 2.68 7.91
N ILE A 38 0.98 3.29 9.02
CA ILE A 38 1.48 4.58 9.47
C ILE A 38 2.16 4.38 10.82
N GLY A 39 3.47 4.66 10.87
CA GLY A 39 4.23 4.68 12.12
C GLY A 39 4.09 6.03 12.81
N LEU A 40 3.81 6.02 14.11
CA LEU A 40 3.61 7.22 14.92
C LEU A 40 4.64 7.27 16.04
N GLY A 41 5.81 7.81 15.74
CA GLY A 41 6.88 7.97 16.74
C GLY A 41 6.60 9.04 17.80
N ASP A 42 5.69 9.95 17.52
CA ASP A 42 5.36 11.13 18.34
C ASP A 42 4.11 10.97 19.24
N LEU A 43 3.60 9.75 19.40
CA LEU A 43 2.40 9.49 20.21
C LEU A 43 2.52 9.88 21.68
N LYS A 44 3.75 9.95 22.20
CA LYS A 44 4.00 10.37 23.59
C LYS A 44 3.76 11.86 23.79
N GLU A 45 4.10 12.64 22.78
CA GLU A 45 3.97 14.10 22.79
C GLU A 45 2.56 14.53 22.38
N ASN A 46 1.96 13.77 21.46
CA ASN A 46 0.64 14.09 20.94
C ASN A 46 -0.28 12.84 20.87
N PRO A 47 -1.05 12.54 21.91
CA PRO A 47 -1.98 11.41 21.94
C PRO A 47 -3.05 11.45 20.84
N LYS A 48 -3.47 12.65 20.42
CA LYS A 48 -4.45 12.84 19.34
C LYS A 48 -3.92 12.43 17.96
N ALA A 49 -2.60 12.31 17.83
CA ALA A 49 -1.97 11.91 16.57
C ALA A 49 -2.45 10.54 16.07
N LEU A 50 -2.77 9.62 16.98
CA LEU A 50 -3.30 8.31 16.63
C LEU A 50 -4.71 8.39 16.05
N GLU A 51 -5.60 9.16 16.68
CA GLU A 51 -6.98 9.32 16.22
C GLU A 51 -7.01 9.95 14.83
N ASN A 52 -6.19 10.98 14.60
CA ASN A 52 -6.10 11.62 13.30
C ASN A 52 -5.55 10.68 12.22
N ALA A 53 -4.46 9.98 12.49
CA ALA A 53 -3.91 9.00 11.54
C ALA A 53 -4.90 7.87 11.23
N MET A 54 -5.69 7.44 12.20
CA MET A 54 -6.76 6.47 11.99
C MET A 54 -7.89 7.05 11.14
N ASN A 55 -8.22 8.32 11.35
CA ASN A 55 -9.25 9.01 10.56
C ASN A 55 -8.79 9.17 9.10
N ASP A 56 -7.56 9.66 8.89
CA ASP A 56 -6.95 9.80 7.56
C ASP A 56 -6.96 8.47 6.81
N LEU A 57 -6.51 7.38 7.44
CA LEU A 57 -6.55 6.05 6.82
C LEU A 57 -7.97 5.57 6.55
N THR A 58 -8.93 5.90 7.41
CA THR A 58 -10.34 5.52 7.18
C THR A 58 -10.90 6.23 5.96
N ILE A 59 -10.61 7.52 5.80
CA ILE A 59 -11.03 8.32 4.65
C ILE A 59 -10.38 7.78 3.37
N ILE A 60 -9.06 7.55 3.38
CA ILE A 60 -8.32 7.06 2.23
C ILE A 60 -8.77 5.67 1.78
N THR A 61 -9.04 4.76 2.72
CA THR A 61 -9.25 3.34 2.41
C THR A 61 -10.71 2.88 2.47
N GLY A 62 -11.59 3.69 3.07
CA GLY A 62 -12.97 3.28 3.34
C GLY A 62 -13.09 2.12 4.33
N GLN A 63 -12.03 1.86 5.13
CA GLN A 63 -12.00 0.81 6.14
C GLN A 63 -11.31 1.28 7.41
N ARG A 64 -11.89 0.98 8.58
CA ARG A 64 -11.31 1.35 9.87
C ARG A 64 -9.97 0.64 10.09
N PRO A 65 -8.87 1.37 10.36
CA PRO A 65 -7.58 0.79 10.67
C PRO A 65 -7.54 0.16 12.06
N VAL A 66 -6.53 -0.70 12.25
CA VAL A 66 -6.23 -1.34 13.54
C VAL A 66 -5.00 -0.67 14.14
N VAL A 67 -5.08 -0.37 15.44
CA VAL A 67 -3.93 0.17 16.20
C VAL A 67 -2.85 -0.89 16.34
N THR A 68 -1.62 -0.52 16.04
CA THR A 68 -0.44 -1.37 16.24
C THR A 68 0.22 -1.07 17.56
N LYS A 69 0.54 -2.13 18.32
CA LYS A 69 1.15 -2.05 19.65
C LYS A 69 2.57 -2.58 19.65
N ALA A 70 3.40 -2.05 20.51
CA ALA A 70 4.77 -2.52 20.73
C ALA A 70 4.78 -3.94 21.28
N LYS A 71 5.57 -4.82 20.68
CA LYS A 71 5.72 -6.22 21.12
C LYS A 71 6.75 -6.41 22.23
N LYS A 72 7.70 -5.47 22.36
CA LYS A 72 8.77 -5.51 23.35
C LYS A 72 9.04 -4.11 23.88
N SER A 73 9.50 -4.03 25.13
CA SER A 73 9.98 -2.78 25.71
C SER A 73 11.39 -2.45 25.20
N ILE A 74 11.62 -1.20 24.78
CA ILE A 74 12.93 -0.72 24.30
C ILE A 74 13.24 0.57 25.06
N ALA A 75 14.22 0.50 25.95
CA ALA A 75 14.61 1.62 26.82
C ALA A 75 15.15 2.82 26.05
N ALA A 76 15.93 2.59 24.97
CA ALA A 76 16.48 3.65 24.12
C ALA A 76 15.41 4.55 23.50
N PHE A 77 14.26 3.97 23.16
CA PHE A 77 13.10 4.72 22.63
C PHE A 77 12.07 5.07 23.72
N LYS A 78 12.36 4.81 24.99
CA LYS A 78 11.42 4.98 26.11
C LYS A 78 10.08 4.29 25.85
N LEU A 79 10.08 3.17 25.13
CA LEU A 79 8.93 2.41 24.68
C LEU A 79 8.66 1.25 25.62
N ARG A 80 7.42 1.12 26.08
CA ARG A 80 6.94 -0.03 26.87
C ARG A 80 6.14 -0.98 26.02
N GLU A 81 6.23 -2.27 26.32
CA GLU A 81 5.37 -3.29 25.74
C GLU A 81 3.89 -2.92 25.88
N GLY A 82 3.10 -3.17 24.83
CA GLY A 82 1.68 -2.80 24.80
C GLY A 82 1.38 -1.35 24.45
N ALA A 83 2.39 -0.46 24.43
CA ALA A 83 2.18 0.93 24.02
C ALA A 83 1.80 1.03 22.53
N ASN A 84 0.91 1.96 22.19
CA ASN A 84 0.51 2.23 20.81
C ASN A 84 1.69 2.85 20.06
N ILE A 85 1.97 2.35 18.83
CA ILE A 85 3.09 2.81 18.00
C ILE A 85 2.66 3.24 16.59
N GLY A 86 1.43 2.99 16.23
CA GLY A 86 0.91 3.35 14.92
C GLY A 86 -0.43 2.71 14.61
N CYS A 87 -0.81 2.76 13.36
CA CYS A 87 -2.00 2.11 12.85
C CYS A 87 -1.75 1.47 11.49
N LYS A 88 -2.51 0.43 11.18
CA LYS A 88 -2.46 -0.27 9.89
C LYS A 88 -3.84 -0.65 9.41
N VAL A 89 -3.98 -0.76 8.10
CA VAL A 89 -5.17 -1.33 7.46
C VAL A 89 -4.75 -2.40 6.46
N THR A 90 -5.55 -3.44 6.35
CA THR A 90 -5.35 -4.52 5.36
C THR A 90 -6.56 -4.56 4.45
N LEU A 91 -6.34 -4.28 3.18
CA LEU A 91 -7.36 -4.27 2.14
C LEU A 91 -7.34 -5.57 1.34
N ARG A 92 -8.51 -6.09 1.02
CA ARG A 92 -8.72 -7.29 0.20
C ARG A 92 -9.88 -7.09 -0.76
N SER A 93 -10.00 -7.97 -1.75
CA SER A 93 -11.10 -7.94 -2.74
C SER A 93 -11.32 -6.58 -3.38
N ASP A 94 -12.54 -6.13 -3.48
CA ASP A 94 -12.94 -4.92 -4.22
C ASP A 94 -12.29 -3.66 -3.65
N LYS A 95 -12.29 -3.51 -2.31
CA LYS A 95 -11.61 -2.37 -1.65
C LYS A 95 -10.11 -2.29 -1.96
N MET A 96 -9.46 -3.43 -2.13
CA MET A 96 -8.06 -3.50 -2.52
C MET A 96 -7.88 -2.99 -3.96
N TYR A 97 -8.69 -3.46 -4.90
CA TYR A 97 -8.60 -3.00 -6.30
C TYR A 97 -8.95 -1.52 -6.45
N ASP A 98 -9.96 -1.04 -5.74
CA ASP A 98 -10.33 0.39 -5.73
C ASP A 98 -9.20 1.27 -5.20
N PHE A 99 -8.56 0.86 -4.10
CA PHE A 99 -7.42 1.55 -3.54
C PHE A 99 -6.23 1.56 -4.51
N VAL A 100 -5.89 0.42 -5.12
CA VAL A 100 -4.77 0.30 -6.07
C VAL A 100 -5.02 1.17 -7.31
N TYR A 101 -6.23 1.16 -7.84
CA TYR A 101 -6.62 2.03 -8.96
C TYR A 101 -6.44 3.51 -8.61
N LYS A 102 -6.94 3.93 -7.47
CA LYS A 102 -6.80 5.31 -6.99
C LYS A 102 -5.34 5.68 -6.76
N LEU A 103 -4.56 4.80 -6.15
CA LEU A 103 -3.15 5.03 -5.89
C LEU A 103 -2.37 5.26 -7.18
N PHE A 104 -2.53 4.40 -8.20
CA PHE A 104 -1.73 4.47 -9.43
C PHE A 104 -2.18 5.60 -10.35
N ASN A 105 -3.47 5.85 -10.48
CA ASN A 105 -4.00 6.78 -11.46
C ASN A 105 -4.25 8.19 -10.92
N VAL A 106 -4.44 8.34 -9.60
CA VAL A 106 -4.80 9.63 -8.99
C VAL A 106 -3.73 10.11 -8.02
N ALA A 107 -3.33 9.29 -7.05
CA ALA A 107 -2.45 9.72 -5.98
C ALA A 107 -0.97 9.84 -6.42
N LEU A 108 -0.40 8.83 -7.08
CA LEU A 108 1.00 8.88 -7.51
C LEU A 108 1.32 10.02 -8.48
N PRO A 109 0.49 10.36 -9.48
CA PRO A 109 0.75 11.52 -10.34
C PRO A 109 0.77 12.87 -9.59
N ARG A 110 0.17 12.94 -8.42
CA ARG A 110 0.16 14.14 -7.56
C ARG A 110 1.40 14.26 -6.66
N VAL A 111 2.23 13.22 -6.59
CA VAL A 111 3.50 13.28 -5.85
C VAL A 111 4.41 14.29 -6.49
N ARG A 112 4.95 15.22 -5.68
CA ARG A 112 5.89 16.24 -6.13
C ARG A 112 7.15 15.58 -6.72
N ASP A 113 7.57 16.05 -7.90
CA ASP A 113 8.74 15.53 -8.63
C ASP A 113 8.70 13.99 -8.86
N PHE A 114 7.51 13.45 -9.13
CA PHE A 114 7.36 12.02 -9.34
C PHE A 114 8.09 11.55 -10.60
N ARG A 115 9.02 10.61 -10.42
CA ARG A 115 9.82 10.01 -11.51
C ARG A 115 9.62 8.50 -11.64
N GLY A 116 8.54 7.98 -11.07
CA GLY A 116 8.29 6.54 -10.98
C GLY A 116 8.71 5.93 -9.64
N VAL A 117 8.21 4.73 -9.37
CA VAL A 117 8.52 3.95 -8.16
C VAL A 117 9.74 3.06 -8.39
N SER A 118 10.46 2.72 -7.31
CA SER A 118 11.64 1.83 -7.40
C SER A 118 11.26 0.47 -7.96
N LYS A 119 12.12 -0.08 -8.83
CA LYS A 119 11.98 -1.44 -9.36
C LYS A 119 12.67 -2.52 -8.52
N ASP A 120 13.36 -2.12 -7.45
CA ASP A 120 14.19 -3.01 -6.63
C ASP A 120 13.60 -3.23 -5.22
N SER A 121 12.40 -2.71 -4.94
CA SER A 121 11.75 -2.80 -3.62
C SER A 121 10.89 -4.08 -3.46
N PHE A 122 11.36 -5.19 -4.02
CA PHE A 122 10.77 -6.52 -3.86
C PHE A 122 11.50 -7.31 -2.76
N ASP A 123 10.78 -8.18 -2.06
CA ASP A 123 11.29 -8.97 -0.94
C ASP A 123 11.93 -10.32 -1.33
N GLY A 124 12.03 -10.62 -2.62
CA GLY A 124 12.51 -11.92 -3.12
C GLY A 124 11.41 -12.99 -3.26
N ARG A 125 10.23 -12.73 -2.73
CA ARG A 125 9.07 -13.66 -2.74
C ARG A 125 7.86 -13.11 -3.48
N GLY A 126 8.07 -12.09 -4.32
CA GLY A 126 7.01 -11.49 -5.11
C GLY A 126 6.15 -10.46 -4.39
N ASN A 127 6.51 -10.00 -3.21
CA ASN A 127 5.85 -8.88 -2.57
C ASN A 127 6.62 -7.59 -2.84
N TYR A 128 5.90 -6.49 -2.92
CA TYR A 128 6.46 -5.17 -3.20
C TYR A 128 6.10 -4.17 -2.12
N SER A 129 7.03 -3.35 -1.70
CA SER A 129 6.81 -2.30 -0.72
C SER A 129 7.23 -0.93 -1.25
N MET A 130 6.44 0.09 -0.93
CA MET A 130 6.76 1.49 -1.24
C MET A 130 6.39 2.41 -0.09
N GLY A 131 7.19 3.46 0.10
CA GLY A 131 6.90 4.53 1.04
C GLY A 131 6.35 5.76 0.33
N ILE A 132 5.34 6.36 0.92
CA ILE A 132 4.80 7.67 0.55
C ILE A 132 5.15 8.64 1.66
N LYS A 133 5.68 9.81 1.30
CA LYS A 133 6.13 10.80 2.28
C LYS A 133 5.00 11.62 2.87
N GLU A 134 3.92 11.84 2.11
CA GLU A 134 2.85 12.77 2.44
C GLU A 134 1.49 12.15 2.13
N GLN A 135 0.56 12.16 3.10
CA GLN A 135 -0.82 11.70 2.87
C GLN A 135 -1.64 12.64 1.99
N LEU A 136 -1.18 13.88 1.79
CA LEU A 136 -1.85 14.90 1.00
C LEU A 136 -1.95 14.59 -0.50
N ILE A 137 -1.26 13.55 -0.98
CA ILE A 137 -1.40 13.09 -2.36
C ILE A 137 -2.78 12.49 -2.64
N PHE A 138 -3.48 12.04 -1.61
CA PHE A 138 -4.84 11.53 -1.74
C PHE A 138 -5.83 12.68 -1.77
N PRO A 139 -6.70 12.77 -2.80
CA PRO A 139 -7.61 13.89 -2.98
C PRO A 139 -8.68 14.02 -1.91
N GLU A 140 -8.93 12.94 -1.16
CA GLU A 140 -9.92 12.91 -0.09
C GLU A 140 -9.45 13.57 1.21
N ILE A 141 -8.15 13.87 1.30
CA ILE A 141 -7.55 14.52 2.47
C ILE A 141 -7.47 16.03 2.21
N GLU A 142 -8.19 16.81 2.99
CA GLU A 142 -8.15 18.27 2.95
C GLU A 142 -6.96 18.79 3.78
N TYR A 143 -6.22 19.74 3.21
CA TYR A 143 -5.01 20.31 3.84
C TYR A 143 -5.32 20.92 5.22
N ASP A 144 -6.47 21.58 5.34
CA ASP A 144 -6.87 22.30 6.55
C ASP A 144 -7.25 21.35 7.72
N GLU A 145 -7.60 20.11 7.43
CA GLU A 145 -7.93 19.09 8.43
C GLU A 145 -6.70 18.30 8.93
N VAL A 146 -5.57 18.42 8.23
CA VAL A 146 -4.35 17.67 8.55
C VAL A 146 -3.56 18.37 9.65
N LEU A 147 -3.51 17.78 10.85
CA LEU A 147 -2.69 18.32 11.95
C LEU A 147 -1.19 18.20 11.71
N LYS A 148 -0.75 17.17 11.01
CA LYS A 148 0.66 16.92 10.69
C LYS A 148 0.78 16.08 9.43
N VAL A 149 1.65 16.49 8.52
CA VAL A 149 2.02 15.71 7.35
C VAL A 149 2.74 14.44 7.80
N ARG A 150 2.26 13.29 7.33
CA ARG A 150 2.79 11.96 7.69
C ARG A 150 3.02 11.12 6.46
N GLY A 151 4.08 10.34 6.52
CA GLY A 151 4.33 9.29 5.56
C GLY A 151 3.57 8.01 5.90
N MET A 152 3.47 7.13 4.91
CA MET A 152 2.90 5.80 5.06
C MET A 152 3.65 4.79 4.20
N ASP A 153 3.68 3.55 4.67
CA ASP A 153 4.22 2.41 3.93
C ASP A 153 3.07 1.62 3.32
N ILE A 154 3.17 1.32 2.03
CA ILE A 154 2.20 0.52 1.30
C ILE A 154 2.87 -0.75 0.81
N ILE A 155 2.32 -1.90 1.20
CA ILE A 155 2.86 -3.22 0.90
C ILE A 155 1.84 -3.97 0.06
N PHE A 156 2.25 -4.37 -1.15
CA PHE A 156 1.49 -5.21 -2.06
C PHE A 156 1.92 -6.66 -1.85
N VAL A 157 1.01 -7.46 -1.34
CA VAL A 157 1.22 -8.90 -1.17
C VAL A 157 0.59 -9.62 -2.35
N THR A 158 1.40 -10.41 -3.06
CA THR A 158 0.96 -11.15 -4.23
C THR A 158 1.14 -12.66 -4.02
N THR A 159 0.53 -13.44 -4.90
CA THR A 159 0.74 -14.90 -4.94
C THR A 159 1.86 -15.31 -5.90
N ALA A 160 2.62 -14.34 -6.42
CA ALA A 160 3.76 -14.60 -7.29
C ALA A 160 4.86 -15.39 -6.57
N LYS A 161 5.55 -16.22 -7.30
CA LYS A 161 6.68 -17.03 -6.78
C LYS A 161 8.02 -16.31 -6.94
N SER A 162 8.10 -15.38 -7.87
CA SER A 162 9.31 -14.60 -8.17
C SER A 162 9.03 -13.11 -8.26
N ASN A 163 10.08 -12.30 -8.09
CA ASN A 163 9.98 -10.85 -8.25
C ASN A 163 9.61 -10.44 -9.68
N GLU A 164 10.03 -11.20 -10.68
CA GLU A 164 9.72 -10.92 -12.09
C GLU A 164 8.25 -11.10 -12.41
N GLU A 165 7.63 -12.16 -11.87
CA GLU A 165 6.19 -12.39 -11.97
C GLU A 165 5.41 -11.25 -11.32
N ALA A 166 5.78 -10.88 -10.07
CA ALA A 166 5.15 -9.80 -9.35
C ALA A 166 5.31 -8.44 -10.05
N LYS A 167 6.50 -8.15 -10.58
CA LYS A 167 6.77 -6.94 -11.34
C LYS A 167 5.90 -6.87 -12.60
N SER A 168 5.77 -7.98 -13.31
CA SER A 168 4.93 -8.05 -14.50
C SER A 168 3.44 -7.88 -14.16
N LEU A 169 2.99 -8.46 -13.05
CA LEU A 169 1.64 -8.28 -12.52
C LEU A 169 1.36 -6.80 -12.19
N LEU A 170 2.22 -6.16 -11.39
CA LEU A 170 2.05 -4.76 -10.98
C LEU A 170 2.14 -3.81 -12.17
N LYS A 171 3.02 -4.09 -13.14
CA LYS A 171 3.09 -3.35 -14.40
C LYS A 171 1.79 -3.47 -15.19
N GLY A 172 1.18 -4.65 -15.22
CA GLY A 172 -0.12 -4.89 -15.83
C GLY A 172 -1.25 -4.07 -15.21
N PHE A 173 -1.17 -3.79 -13.90
CA PHE A 173 -2.09 -2.87 -13.21
C PHE A 173 -1.79 -1.39 -13.45
N GLY A 174 -0.75 -1.06 -14.21
CA GLY A 174 -0.39 0.33 -14.51
C GLY A 174 0.57 0.97 -13.50
N MET A 175 1.29 0.18 -12.70
CA MET A 175 2.27 0.71 -11.76
C MET A 175 3.43 1.38 -12.51
N PRO A 176 3.70 2.70 -12.27
CA PRO A 176 4.73 3.46 -12.96
C PRO A 176 6.11 3.19 -12.35
N PHE A 177 6.78 2.16 -12.80
CA PHE A 177 8.17 1.90 -12.40
C PHE A 177 9.14 2.89 -13.06
N LYS A 178 10.19 3.27 -12.32
CA LYS A 178 11.32 4.01 -12.90
C LYS A 178 11.93 3.22 -14.08
N ASN A 179 12.29 3.92 -15.12
CA ASN A 179 13.05 3.36 -16.24
C ASN A 179 14.47 2.96 -15.85
#